data_1c1d8f7d5ef98f0cbd7003251e599938
#
_entry.id   1c1d8f7d5ef98f0cbd7003251e599938
#
_cell.length_a   1.000
_cell.length_b   1.000
_cell.length_c   1.000
_cell.angle_alpha   90.00
_cell.angle_beta   90.00
_cell.angle_gamma   90.00
#
_symmetry.space_group_name_H-M   'P 1'
#
loop_
_entity.id
_entity.type
_entity.pdbx_description
1 polymer ?
#
loop_
_entity_poly.entity_id
_entity_poly.type
_entity_poly.pdbx_seq_one_letter_code
_entity_poly.pdbx_strand_id
1 'polypeptide(L)'
;VATILSLDSLPQTKDKTEVTLSRHVSTFLALALLTLTLLFGAGCGPNYVVPDTPAQAIVAAEAKVKTAEEAQKSKSTQEAALWQEAAGFYGAVANKFITQPEGMKAAVVAADLSIAHLKNDYQAWVQLKQQVRQVAQVESPEKTALVEKLDALGLKMDKDNSKGVAYKIMDGLVNLCGGNPEGSPVIAIFVIAIFVAIIMWPLQLKQYKSFKELAKYQPEIKKIQERYKEDPMLMQQKMGEFNRQHGVNPMQGCWMIIPQMGIFFAMFQLIQSYQFHFNNTHFLWINQANGLASLQWPSPLTGAVAHHLGELDILLLLLYAVAQFLQSKLLPPPTDPTQAEVQKAMTTFMPVMYFMFMFNSQVSSAFVLYYFVSTLLGMLRQFLMNRMTKDEGTGPVVLAAEGTSGDNAKPGASLAANPKLISPKNQKKK
;
A
#
# COMPACT_ATOMS: atom_id res chain seq x y z
N VAL A 1 15.61 9.84 -19.61
CA VAL A 1 14.26 10.36 -19.28
C VAL A 1 13.73 11.31 -20.39
N ALA A 2 14.58 11.76 -21.33
CA ALA A 2 14.19 12.75 -22.35
C ALA A 2 13.72 12.16 -23.71
N THR A 3 13.54 10.84 -23.82
CA THR A 3 13.29 10.20 -25.15
C THR A 3 11.87 9.64 -25.33
N ILE A 4 10.90 10.00 -24.50
CA ILE A 4 9.52 9.48 -24.58
C ILE A 4 8.49 10.56 -25.03
N LEU A 5 8.90 11.67 -25.58
CA LEU A 5 7.99 12.75 -25.99
C LEU A 5 8.02 13.08 -27.50
N SER A 6 8.16 12.08 -28.39
CA SER A 6 7.83 12.26 -29.81
C SER A 6 6.59 11.44 -30.15
N LEU A 7 5.41 12.01 -29.88
CA LEU A 7 4.08 11.45 -30.16
C LEU A 7 3.46 12.07 -31.44
N ASP A 8 4.27 12.32 -32.48
CA ASP A 8 3.79 12.97 -33.73
C ASP A 8 3.46 12.00 -34.86
N SER A 9 3.30 10.69 -34.62
CA SER A 9 2.95 9.73 -35.66
C SER A 9 1.84 8.76 -35.27
N LEU A 10 0.65 9.28 -34.97
CA LEU A 10 -0.56 8.46 -34.85
C LEU A 10 -1.61 8.93 -35.88
N PRO A 11 -2.28 8.00 -36.60
CA PRO A 11 -3.23 8.34 -37.66
C PRO A 11 -4.44 9.11 -37.12
N GLN A 12 -4.79 10.18 -37.80
CA GLN A 12 -5.84 11.15 -37.48
C GLN A 12 -7.26 10.62 -37.77
N THR A 13 -7.67 9.51 -37.18
CA THR A 13 -9.07 9.04 -37.26
C THR A 13 -9.56 8.40 -35.99
N LYS A 14 -9.33 9.06 -34.83
CA LYS A 14 -10.04 8.75 -33.59
C LYS A 14 -10.81 9.97 -33.09
N ASP A 15 -12.08 9.71 -32.82
CA ASP A 15 -13.09 10.67 -32.38
C ASP A 15 -12.53 11.62 -31.31
N LYS A 16 -12.69 12.94 -31.53
CA LYS A 16 -12.14 13.99 -30.66
C LYS A 16 -12.57 13.84 -29.19
N THR A 17 -13.67 13.14 -28.93
CA THR A 17 -14.22 12.89 -27.59
C THR A 17 -13.46 11.77 -26.85
N GLU A 18 -12.99 10.71 -27.52
CA GLU A 18 -12.13 9.70 -26.89
C GLU A 18 -10.75 10.28 -26.53
N VAL A 19 -10.22 11.19 -27.34
CA VAL A 19 -8.93 11.84 -27.10
C VAL A 19 -8.99 12.79 -25.90
N THR A 20 -10.10 13.52 -25.69
CA THR A 20 -10.24 14.42 -24.54
C THR A 20 -10.48 13.65 -23.24
N LEU A 21 -11.29 12.60 -23.24
CA LEU A 21 -11.52 11.76 -22.04
C LEU A 21 -10.24 11.01 -21.66
N SER A 22 -9.51 10.45 -22.63
CA SER A 22 -8.20 9.84 -22.43
C SER A 22 -7.17 10.84 -21.88
N ARG A 23 -7.19 12.11 -22.32
CA ARG A 23 -6.34 13.17 -21.77
C ARG A 23 -6.68 13.51 -20.32
N HIS A 24 -7.94 13.60 -19.94
CA HIS A 24 -8.32 13.88 -18.55
C HIS A 24 -8.01 12.72 -17.60
N VAL A 25 -8.20 11.48 -18.04
CA VAL A 25 -7.80 10.28 -17.26
C VAL A 25 -6.28 10.19 -17.17
N SER A 26 -5.56 10.49 -18.26
CA SER A 26 -4.10 10.49 -18.25
C SER A 26 -3.52 11.65 -17.43
N THR A 27 -4.14 12.83 -17.43
CA THR A 27 -3.74 13.95 -16.56
C THR A 27 -4.08 13.67 -15.10
N PHE A 28 -5.20 13.04 -14.79
CA PHE A 28 -5.52 12.63 -13.42
C PHE A 28 -4.57 11.53 -12.92
N LEU A 29 -4.25 10.54 -13.76
CA LEU A 29 -3.23 9.52 -13.47
C LEU A 29 -1.84 10.14 -13.34
N ALA A 30 -1.47 11.09 -14.18
CA ALA A 30 -0.20 11.81 -14.09
C ALA A 30 -0.15 12.70 -12.84
N LEU A 31 -1.25 13.36 -12.47
CA LEU A 31 -1.35 14.13 -11.21
C LEU A 31 -1.32 13.20 -9.99
N ALA A 32 -2.03 12.08 -10.03
CA ALA A 32 -1.98 11.06 -8.98
C ALA A 32 -0.60 10.43 -8.85
N LEU A 33 0.08 10.15 -9.96
CA LEU A 33 1.48 9.73 -9.99
C LEU A 33 2.41 10.82 -9.49
N LEU A 34 2.20 12.07 -9.86
CA LEU A 34 2.98 13.20 -9.41
C LEU A 34 2.77 13.49 -7.91
N THR A 35 1.53 13.45 -7.43
CA THR A 35 1.24 13.56 -5.99
C THR A 35 1.77 12.36 -5.22
N LEU A 36 1.76 11.18 -5.81
CA LEU A 36 2.34 9.97 -5.23
C LEU A 36 3.88 10.05 -5.22
N THR A 37 4.52 10.49 -6.31
CA THR A 37 5.96 10.75 -6.33
C THR A 37 6.34 11.88 -5.39
N LEU A 38 5.51 12.88 -5.18
CA LEU A 38 5.72 13.94 -4.18
C LEU A 38 5.49 13.42 -2.75
N LEU A 39 4.51 12.57 -2.51
CA LEU A 39 4.24 11.96 -1.19
C LEU A 39 5.23 10.85 -0.83
N PHE A 40 5.71 10.08 -1.81
CA PHE A 40 6.65 8.97 -1.63
C PHE A 40 8.07 9.30 -2.10
N GLY A 41 8.25 10.30 -2.94
CA GLY A 41 9.55 10.88 -3.31
C GLY A 41 10.18 11.75 -2.21
N ALA A 42 9.44 11.99 -1.11
CA ALA A 42 10.02 12.56 0.11
C ALA A 42 11.03 11.60 0.79
N GLY A 43 11.21 10.39 0.25
CA GLY A 43 12.37 9.53 0.56
C GLY A 43 13.64 9.88 -0.24
N CYS A 44 13.54 10.69 -1.30
CA CYS A 44 14.69 11.37 -1.88
C CYS A 44 14.97 12.60 -1.02
N GLY A 45 15.71 12.42 0.07
CA GLY A 45 16.38 13.51 0.76
C GLY A 45 17.20 14.33 -0.25
N PRO A 46 17.65 15.53 0.10
CA PRO A 46 18.43 16.37 -0.78
C PRO A 46 19.58 15.56 -1.35
N ASN A 47 19.78 15.62 -2.68
CA ASN A 47 20.91 14.97 -3.35
C ASN A 47 22.22 15.60 -2.85
N TYR A 48 22.83 14.95 -1.87
CA TYR A 48 24.12 15.38 -1.36
C TYR A 48 25.21 14.97 -2.34
N VAL A 49 26.03 15.92 -2.77
CA VAL A 49 27.25 15.62 -3.51
C VAL A 49 28.32 15.18 -2.49
N VAL A 50 28.45 13.87 -2.33
CA VAL A 50 29.42 13.27 -1.42
C VAL A 50 30.77 13.10 -2.14
N PRO A 51 31.88 13.61 -1.61
CA PRO A 51 33.23 13.41 -2.16
C PRO A 51 33.56 11.93 -2.43
N ASP A 52 34.51 11.69 -3.33
CA ASP A 52 34.80 10.31 -3.76
C ASP A 52 35.71 9.55 -2.78
N THR A 53 36.40 10.25 -1.88
CA THR A 53 37.21 9.62 -0.83
C THR A 53 36.50 9.71 0.53
N PRO A 54 36.52 8.65 1.34
CA PRO A 54 35.89 8.64 2.66
C PRO A 54 36.40 9.77 3.57
N ALA A 55 37.72 10.02 3.56
CA ALA A 55 38.33 11.05 4.40
C ALA A 55 37.80 12.46 4.06
N GLN A 56 37.72 12.82 2.78
CA GLN A 56 37.19 14.12 2.35
C GLN A 56 35.67 14.21 2.65
N ALA A 57 34.96 13.10 2.50
CA ALA A 57 33.52 13.04 2.80
C ALA A 57 33.22 13.27 4.29
N ILE A 58 34.04 12.71 5.19
CA ILE A 58 33.95 12.95 6.64
C ILE A 58 34.24 14.41 6.98
N VAL A 59 35.32 14.99 6.44
CA VAL A 59 35.65 16.41 6.67
C VAL A 59 34.50 17.33 6.20
N ALA A 60 33.89 17.04 5.05
CA ALA A 60 32.74 17.79 4.56
C ALA A 60 31.53 17.64 5.47
N ALA A 61 31.31 16.45 6.03
CA ALA A 61 30.25 16.19 6.98
C ALA A 61 30.45 16.93 8.32
N GLU A 62 31.67 16.92 8.84
CA GLU A 62 32.02 17.68 10.06
C GLU A 62 31.83 19.19 9.89
N ALA A 63 32.13 19.74 8.71
CA ALA A 63 31.88 21.14 8.43
C ALA A 63 30.38 21.50 8.55
N LYS A 64 29.49 20.60 8.13
CA LYS A 64 28.04 20.81 8.27
C LYS A 64 27.58 20.75 9.74
N VAL A 65 28.15 19.87 10.54
CA VAL A 65 27.92 19.84 12.00
C VAL A 65 28.34 21.15 12.65
N LYS A 66 29.51 21.67 12.33
CA LYS A 66 29.98 22.98 12.86
C LYS A 66 29.02 24.11 12.50
N THR A 67 28.52 24.15 11.27
CA THR A 67 27.52 25.14 10.85
C THR A 67 26.22 25.02 11.67
N ALA A 68 25.77 23.80 11.94
CA ALA A 68 24.57 23.57 12.78
C ALA A 68 24.80 23.97 14.26
N GLU A 69 26.01 23.68 14.81
CA GLU A 69 26.39 24.10 16.16
C GLU A 69 26.43 25.63 16.31
N GLU A 70 26.98 26.36 15.32
CA GLU A 70 26.97 27.80 15.28
C GLU A 70 25.54 28.39 15.25
N ALA A 71 24.69 27.79 14.42
CA ALA A 71 23.26 28.15 14.37
C ALA A 71 22.55 27.89 15.70
N GLN A 72 22.87 26.81 16.38
CA GLN A 72 22.35 26.51 17.72
C GLN A 72 22.80 27.53 18.75
N LYS A 73 24.08 27.89 18.76
CA LYS A 73 24.61 28.94 19.66
C LYS A 73 23.95 30.29 19.43
N SER A 74 23.68 30.64 18.16
CA SER A 74 23.02 31.91 17.77
C SER A 74 21.49 31.85 17.89
N LYS A 75 20.89 30.72 18.28
CA LYS A 75 19.43 30.46 18.31
C LYS A 75 18.75 30.81 16.98
N SER A 76 19.40 30.43 15.88
CA SER A 76 18.90 30.68 14.54
C SER A 76 17.58 29.93 14.28
N THR A 77 16.69 30.55 13.53
CA THR A 77 15.43 29.89 13.05
C THR A 77 15.73 28.72 12.10
N GLN A 78 16.94 28.62 11.57
CA GLN A 78 17.38 27.58 10.66
C GLN A 78 18.07 26.39 11.37
N GLU A 79 18.20 26.43 12.69
CA GLU A 79 18.90 25.39 13.48
C GLU A 79 18.43 23.97 13.13
N ALA A 80 17.12 23.70 13.17
CA ALA A 80 16.57 22.38 12.88
C ALA A 80 16.87 21.91 11.45
N ALA A 81 16.81 22.82 10.47
CA ALA A 81 17.12 22.51 9.07
C ALA A 81 18.61 22.16 8.87
N LEU A 82 19.50 22.88 9.55
CA LEU A 82 20.94 22.62 9.49
C LEU A 82 21.32 21.31 10.17
N TRP A 83 20.69 20.96 11.29
CA TRP A 83 20.88 19.64 11.90
C TRP A 83 20.34 18.52 11.01
N GLN A 84 19.22 18.74 10.33
CA GLN A 84 18.68 17.78 9.36
C GLN A 84 19.62 17.61 8.16
N GLU A 85 20.22 18.70 7.69
CA GLU A 85 21.22 18.67 6.61
C GLU A 85 22.48 17.93 7.04
N ALA A 86 23.00 18.17 8.24
CA ALA A 86 24.19 17.49 8.77
C ALA A 86 23.93 15.98 8.93
N ALA A 87 22.85 15.59 9.56
CA ALA A 87 22.48 14.18 9.73
C ALA A 87 22.25 13.48 8.38
N GLY A 88 21.57 14.16 7.44
CA GLY A 88 21.33 13.64 6.09
C GLY A 88 22.61 13.48 5.29
N PHE A 89 23.57 14.41 5.41
CA PHE A 89 24.87 14.30 4.74
C PHE A 89 25.70 13.14 5.29
N TYR A 90 25.75 12.96 6.62
CA TYR A 90 26.37 11.77 7.23
C TYR A 90 25.70 10.47 6.77
N GLY A 91 24.37 10.44 6.66
CA GLY A 91 23.63 9.32 6.09
C GLY A 91 24.02 9.03 4.63
N ALA A 92 24.23 10.06 3.82
CA ALA A 92 24.69 9.91 2.43
C ALA A 92 26.13 9.38 2.36
N VAL A 93 27.04 9.86 3.23
CA VAL A 93 28.40 9.32 3.37
C VAL A 93 28.37 7.85 3.78
N ALA A 94 27.55 7.52 4.78
CA ALA A 94 27.34 6.15 5.21
C ALA A 94 26.89 5.25 4.05
N ASN A 95 25.88 5.65 3.30
CA ASN A 95 25.37 4.86 2.18
C ASN A 95 26.39 4.68 1.05
N LYS A 96 27.23 5.70 0.77
CA LYS A 96 28.26 5.62 -0.28
C LYS A 96 29.43 4.70 0.13
N PHE A 97 29.78 4.67 1.40
CA PHE A 97 30.99 3.98 1.92
C PHE A 97 30.67 2.91 2.98
N ILE A 98 29.46 2.37 3.01
CA ILE A 98 28.98 1.52 4.11
C ILE A 98 29.83 0.25 4.32
N THR A 99 30.47 -0.25 3.28
CA THR A 99 31.38 -1.42 3.37
C THR A 99 32.77 -1.10 3.93
N GLN A 100 33.06 0.19 4.15
CA GLN A 100 34.31 0.67 4.71
C GLN A 100 34.14 1.14 6.16
N PRO A 101 35.14 1.10 7.01
CA PRO A 101 35.07 1.53 8.42
C PRO A 101 34.53 2.93 8.61
N GLU A 102 34.91 3.87 7.74
CA GLU A 102 34.51 5.27 7.78
C GLU A 102 32.99 5.43 7.49
N GLY A 103 32.45 4.63 6.56
CA GLY A 103 31.03 4.64 6.25
C GLY A 103 30.19 4.11 7.41
N MET A 104 30.63 3.04 8.08
CA MET A 104 29.97 2.51 9.27
C MET A 104 30.01 3.50 10.44
N LYS A 105 31.13 4.18 10.66
CA LYS A 105 31.22 5.27 11.65
C LYS A 105 30.29 6.43 11.30
N ALA A 106 30.26 6.83 10.04
CA ALA A 106 29.33 7.87 9.57
C ALA A 106 27.86 7.51 9.82
N ALA A 107 27.51 6.24 9.70
CA ALA A 107 26.16 5.73 10.00
C ALA A 107 25.77 5.93 11.47
N VAL A 108 26.69 5.61 12.38
CA VAL A 108 26.46 5.82 13.83
C VAL A 108 26.31 7.31 14.13
N VAL A 109 27.18 8.17 13.57
CA VAL A 109 27.08 9.62 13.77
C VAL A 109 25.77 10.19 13.22
N ALA A 110 25.35 9.77 12.02
CA ALA A 110 24.07 10.18 11.44
C ALA A 110 22.89 9.85 12.37
N ALA A 111 22.90 8.66 12.97
CA ALA A 111 21.89 8.25 13.95
C ALA A 111 21.94 9.09 15.21
N ASP A 112 23.14 9.35 15.76
CA ASP A 112 23.30 10.18 16.95
C ASP A 112 22.80 11.62 16.74
N LEU A 113 23.11 12.23 15.61
CA LEU A 113 22.60 13.56 15.26
C LEU A 113 21.07 13.57 15.12
N SER A 114 20.51 12.53 14.50
CA SER A 114 19.06 12.39 14.35
C SER A 114 18.34 12.23 15.69
N ILE A 115 18.91 11.48 16.61
CA ILE A 115 18.36 11.26 17.98
C ILE A 115 18.50 12.54 18.82
N ALA A 116 19.69 13.13 18.84
CA ALA A 116 20.00 14.23 19.75
C ALA A 116 19.28 15.53 19.37
N HIS A 117 19.27 15.87 18.09
CA HIS A 117 18.82 17.19 17.60
C HIS A 117 17.45 17.15 16.91
N LEU A 118 17.10 16.04 16.22
CA LEU A 118 15.85 15.92 15.48
C LEU A 118 14.78 15.16 16.28
N LYS A 119 15.14 14.50 17.38
CA LYS A 119 14.26 13.65 18.19
C LYS A 119 13.50 12.59 17.37
N ASN A 120 14.16 12.09 16.34
CA ASN A 120 13.58 11.14 15.40
C ASN A 120 14.24 9.76 15.52
N ASP A 121 13.97 9.12 16.68
CA ASP A 121 14.49 7.80 17.02
C ASP A 121 14.09 6.74 15.99
N TYR A 122 12.85 6.81 15.49
CA TYR A 122 12.35 5.83 14.53
C TYR A 122 13.09 5.89 13.19
N GLN A 123 13.29 7.07 12.63
CA GLN A 123 14.02 7.21 11.36
C GLN A 123 15.50 6.81 11.50
N ALA A 124 16.13 7.18 12.62
CA ALA A 124 17.49 6.75 12.93
C ALA A 124 17.58 5.22 12.99
N TRP A 125 16.62 4.55 13.66
CA TRP A 125 16.56 3.10 13.75
C TRP A 125 16.35 2.43 12.38
N VAL A 126 15.44 2.94 11.55
CA VAL A 126 15.20 2.40 10.19
C VAL A 126 16.46 2.50 9.33
N GLN A 127 17.16 3.64 9.37
CA GLN A 127 18.42 3.84 8.62
C GLN A 127 19.51 2.89 9.10
N LEU A 128 19.74 2.78 10.41
CA LEU A 128 20.71 1.84 10.97
C LEU A 128 20.40 0.40 10.58
N LYS A 129 19.14 -0.02 10.66
CA LYS A 129 18.69 -1.36 10.27
C LYS A 129 19.00 -1.66 8.81
N GLN A 130 18.75 -0.71 7.91
CA GLN A 130 19.06 -0.85 6.50
C GLN A 130 20.57 -0.96 6.25
N GLN A 131 21.38 -0.17 6.96
CA GLN A 131 22.84 -0.16 6.85
C GLN A 131 23.44 -1.45 7.41
N VAL A 132 22.97 -1.96 8.55
CA VAL A 132 23.38 -3.27 9.11
C VAL A 132 23.13 -4.40 8.11
N ARG A 133 21.99 -4.40 7.41
CA ARG A 133 21.71 -5.41 6.35
C ARG A 133 22.72 -5.36 5.23
N GLN A 134 23.17 -4.17 4.81
CA GLN A 134 24.14 -4.03 3.72
C GLN A 134 25.53 -4.55 4.09
N VAL A 135 25.88 -4.54 5.38
CA VAL A 135 27.16 -5.05 5.89
C VAL A 135 27.05 -6.41 6.58
N ALA A 136 25.97 -7.15 6.33
CA ALA A 136 25.73 -8.43 7.01
C ALA A 136 26.93 -9.40 6.93
N GLN A 137 27.64 -9.42 5.80
CA GLN A 137 28.80 -10.30 5.56
C GLN A 137 30.18 -9.66 5.91
N VAL A 138 30.18 -8.40 6.40
CA VAL A 138 31.41 -7.73 6.79
C VAL A 138 31.66 -8.01 8.28
N GLU A 139 32.85 -8.47 8.65
CA GLU A 139 33.26 -8.64 10.04
C GLU A 139 34.28 -7.54 10.40
N SER A 140 33.85 -6.61 11.25
CA SER A 140 34.70 -5.50 11.73
C SER A 140 34.18 -4.95 13.07
N PRO A 141 35.08 -4.30 13.87
CA PRO A 141 34.65 -3.67 15.13
C PRO A 141 33.63 -2.54 14.88
N GLU A 142 33.70 -1.86 13.75
CA GLU A 142 32.74 -0.81 13.37
C GLU A 142 31.34 -1.38 13.07
N LYS A 143 31.26 -2.58 12.46
CA LYS A 143 29.98 -3.29 12.33
C LYS A 143 29.41 -3.63 13.70
N THR A 144 30.24 -4.12 14.62
CA THR A 144 29.79 -4.43 15.99
C THR A 144 29.22 -3.19 16.67
N ALA A 145 29.89 -2.03 16.57
CA ALA A 145 29.40 -0.77 17.10
C ALA A 145 28.08 -0.32 16.44
N LEU A 146 27.93 -0.54 15.12
CA LEU A 146 26.70 -0.22 14.39
C LEU A 146 25.53 -1.09 14.87
N VAL A 147 25.76 -2.40 15.06
CA VAL A 147 24.74 -3.34 15.59
C VAL A 147 24.38 -2.99 17.04
N GLU A 148 25.35 -2.75 17.88
CA GLU A 148 25.13 -2.36 19.29
C GLU A 148 24.30 -1.07 19.38
N LYS A 149 24.57 -0.10 18.50
CA LYS A 149 23.77 1.14 18.45
C LYS A 149 22.33 0.87 17.99
N LEU A 150 22.15 0.01 17.00
CA LEU A 150 20.81 -0.40 16.54
C LEU A 150 20.02 -1.08 17.67
N ASP A 151 20.65 -2.01 18.39
CA ASP A 151 20.02 -2.76 19.46
C ASP A 151 19.69 -1.85 20.67
N ALA A 152 20.61 -0.99 21.07
CA ALA A 152 20.39 -0.03 22.15
C ALA A 152 19.20 0.91 21.85
N LEU A 153 19.13 1.39 20.60
CA LEU A 153 18.02 2.24 20.15
C LEU A 153 16.71 1.44 20.09
N GLY A 154 16.76 0.20 19.62
CA GLY A 154 15.62 -0.71 19.62
C GLY A 154 15.05 -0.95 21.01
N LEU A 155 15.91 -1.24 22.00
CA LEU A 155 15.51 -1.43 23.40
C LEU A 155 14.90 -0.17 24.01
N LYS A 156 15.46 1.01 23.73
CA LYS A 156 14.89 2.29 24.16
C LYS A 156 13.48 2.48 23.62
N MET A 157 13.30 2.27 22.31
CA MET A 157 12.01 2.43 21.65
C MET A 157 10.98 1.40 22.12
N ASP A 158 11.39 0.15 22.35
CA ASP A 158 10.50 -0.89 22.90
C ASP A 158 10.00 -0.52 24.29
N LYS A 159 10.89 -0.04 25.16
CA LYS A 159 10.53 0.47 26.50
C LYS A 159 9.56 1.64 26.44
N ASP A 160 9.71 2.53 25.46
CA ASP A 160 8.76 3.64 25.29
C ASP A 160 7.43 3.16 24.70
N ASN A 161 7.47 2.26 23.74
CA ASN A 161 6.28 1.63 23.16
C ASN A 161 5.47 0.84 24.20
N SER A 162 6.13 0.16 25.15
CA SER A 162 5.48 -0.67 26.16
C SER A 162 4.49 0.10 27.06
N LYS A 163 4.62 1.41 27.15
CA LYS A 163 3.68 2.29 27.86
C LYS A 163 2.37 2.48 27.07
N GLY A 164 2.39 2.26 25.76
CA GLY A 164 1.28 2.50 24.83
C GLY A 164 0.17 1.45 24.95
N VAL A 165 -1.07 1.85 24.63
CA VAL A 165 -2.23 0.95 24.63
C VAL A 165 -2.11 -0.12 23.55
N ALA A 166 -1.62 0.25 22.35
CA ALA A 166 -1.44 -0.68 21.24
C ALA A 166 -0.47 -1.81 21.61
N TYR A 167 0.65 -1.49 22.24
CA TYR A 167 1.60 -2.49 22.71
C TYR A 167 0.95 -3.45 23.73
N LYS A 168 0.24 -2.91 24.73
CA LYS A 168 -0.41 -3.72 25.77
C LYS A 168 -1.47 -4.66 25.21
N ILE A 169 -2.21 -4.23 24.17
CA ILE A 169 -3.18 -5.09 23.46
C ILE A 169 -2.45 -6.23 22.79
N MET A 170 -1.37 -5.95 22.05
CA MET A 170 -0.61 -6.97 21.32
C MET A 170 0.08 -7.93 22.29
N ASP A 171 0.73 -7.41 23.33
CA ASP A 171 1.40 -8.20 24.35
C ASP A 171 0.41 -9.10 25.11
N GLY A 172 -0.74 -8.56 25.53
CA GLY A 172 -1.80 -9.34 26.16
C GLY A 172 -2.31 -10.47 25.24
N LEU A 173 -2.44 -10.21 23.95
CA LEU A 173 -2.88 -11.21 23.00
C LEU A 173 -1.79 -12.29 22.76
N VAL A 174 -0.53 -11.90 22.66
CA VAL A 174 0.60 -12.83 22.54
C VAL A 174 0.69 -13.75 23.75
N ASN A 175 0.53 -13.17 24.97
CA ASN A 175 0.50 -13.94 26.20
C ASN A 175 -0.69 -14.90 26.27
N LEU A 176 -1.87 -14.48 25.80
CA LEU A 176 -3.06 -15.35 25.67
C LEU A 176 -2.82 -16.51 24.68
N CYS A 177 -2.02 -16.30 23.66
CA CYS A 177 -1.63 -17.32 22.67
C CYS A 177 -0.47 -18.22 23.14
N GLY A 178 -0.06 -18.14 24.41
CA GLY A 178 0.93 -19.01 25.03
C GLY A 178 2.25 -18.36 25.39
N GLY A 179 2.48 -17.07 25.03
CA GLY A 179 3.65 -16.29 25.45
C GLY A 179 5.00 -16.74 24.88
N ASN A 180 5.03 -17.74 23.95
CA ASN A 180 6.26 -18.16 23.30
C ASN A 180 6.71 -17.09 22.28
N PRO A 181 7.91 -16.49 22.42
CA PRO A 181 8.37 -15.44 21.54
C PRO A 181 8.55 -15.89 20.06
N GLU A 182 8.76 -17.18 19.81
CA GLU A 182 8.98 -17.69 18.44
C GLU A 182 7.68 -17.84 17.66
N GLY A 183 6.58 -18.27 18.30
CA GLY A 183 5.34 -18.64 17.59
C GLY A 183 4.10 -17.84 18.02
N SER A 184 3.98 -17.46 19.28
CA SER A 184 2.77 -16.79 19.78
C SER A 184 2.46 -15.47 19.08
N PRO A 185 3.43 -14.63 18.63
CA PRO A 185 3.13 -13.43 17.89
C PRO A 185 2.50 -13.73 16.50
N VAL A 186 2.88 -14.84 15.86
CA VAL A 186 2.25 -15.30 14.59
C VAL A 186 0.78 -15.64 14.84
N ILE A 187 0.52 -16.46 15.88
CA ILE A 187 -0.85 -16.86 16.24
C ILE A 187 -1.68 -15.61 16.55
N ALA A 188 -1.13 -14.66 17.29
CA ALA A 188 -1.78 -13.40 17.61
C ALA A 188 -2.16 -12.61 16.33
N ILE A 189 -1.28 -12.54 15.33
CA ILE A 189 -1.56 -11.92 14.03
C ILE A 189 -2.76 -12.60 13.34
N PHE A 190 -2.80 -13.94 13.31
CA PHE A 190 -3.92 -14.68 12.74
C PHE A 190 -5.23 -14.43 13.50
N VAL A 191 -5.19 -14.44 14.83
CA VAL A 191 -6.36 -14.16 15.68
C VAL A 191 -6.90 -12.77 15.40
N ILE A 192 -6.03 -11.75 15.32
CA ILE A 192 -6.43 -10.37 14.99
C ILE A 192 -7.05 -10.32 13.60
N ALA A 193 -6.43 -10.95 12.59
CA ALA A 193 -6.94 -10.95 11.23
C ALA A 193 -8.34 -11.57 11.14
N ILE A 194 -8.56 -12.70 11.82
CA ILE A 194 -9.87 -13.35 11.90
C ILE A 194 -10.89 -12.47 12.64
N PHE A 195 -10.51 -11.89 13.78
CA PHE A 195 -11.36 -11.02 14.57
C PHE A 195 -11.83 -9.79 13.76
N VAL A 196 -10.90 -9.12 13.10
CA VAL A 196 -11.22 -7.99 12.21
C VAL A 196 -12.11 -8.44 11.05
N ALA A 197 -11.84 -9.61 10.46
CA ALA A 197 -12.67 -10.17 9.39
C ALA A 197 -14.11 -10.42 9.84
N ILE A 198 -14.32 -10.93 11.06
CA ILE A 198 -15.65 -11.17 11.66
C ILE A 198 -16.38 -9.85 11.90
N ILE A 199 -15.72 -8.85 12.49
CA ILE A 199 -16.32 -7.52 12.73
C ILE A 199 -16.71 -6.84 11.42
N MET A 200 -15.88 -6.96 10.40
CA MET A 200 -16.15 -6.34 9.09
C MET A 200 -17.18 -7.10 8.23
N TRP A 201 -17.49 -8.35 8.60
CA TRP A 201 -18.41 -9.20 7.83
C TRP A 201 -19.78 -8.54 7.54
N PRO A 202 -20.54 -8.05 8.55
CA PRO A 202 -21.86 -7.50 8.30
C PRO A 202 -21.84 -6.24 7.42
N LEU A 203 -20.81 -5.41 7.57
CA LEU A 203 -20.64 -4.21 6.78
C LEU A 203 -20.35 -4.55 5.31
N GLN A 204 -19.46 -5.48 5.07
CA GLN A 204 -19.09 -5.92 3.71
C GLN A 204 -20.22 -6.72 3.04
N LEU A 205 -21.02 -7.47 3.80
CA LEU A 205 -22.20 -8.15 3.26
C LEU A 205 -23.24 -7.16 2.74
N LYS A 206 -23.50 -6.08 3.47
CA LYS A 206 -24.40 -5.00 3.01
C LYS A 206 -23.86 -4.35 1.73
N GLN A 207 -22.59 -4.06 1.68
CA GLN A 207 -21.93 -3.49 0.50
C GLN A 207 -22.01 -4.42 -0.70
N TYR A 208 -21.75 -5.71 -0.51
CA TYR A 208 -21.83 -6.70 -1.58
C TYR A 208 -23.25 -6.82 -2.16
N LYS A 209 -24.28 -6.81 -1.31
CA LYS A 209 -25.68 -6.79 -1.75
C LYS A 209 -25.99 -5.53 -2.57
N SER A 210 -25.54 -4.36 -2.12
CA SER A 210 -25.71 -3.12 -2.84
C SER A 210 -25.03 -3.11 -4.22
N PHE A 211 -23.82 -3.67 -4.34
CA PHE A 211 -23.16 -3.85 -5.63
C PHE A 211 -23.93 -4.80 -6.56
N LYS A 212 -24.51 -5.87 -6.04
CA LYS A 212 -25.36 -6.78 -6.82
C LYS A 212 -26.64 -6.12 -7.32
N GLU A 213 -27.28 -5.30 -6.48
CA GLU A 213 -28.47 -4.53 -6.88
C GLU A 213 -28.11 -3.55 -8.01
N LEU A 214 -27.00 -2.83 -7.87
CA LEU A 214 -26.51 -1.92 -8.90
C LEU A 214 -26.19 -2.66 -10.21
N ALA A 215 -25.62 -3.86 -10.14
CA ALA A 215 -25.32 -4.68 -11.30
C ALA A 215 -26.56 -5.08 -12.12
N LYS A 216 -27.73 -5.16 -11.53
CA LYS A 216 -28.99 -5.43 -12.26
C LYS A 216 -29.36 -4.31 -13.24
N TYR A 217 -28.98 -3.09 -12.92
CA TYR A 217 -29.25 -1.90 -13.74
C TYR A 217 -28.17 -1.60 -14.80
N GLN A 218 -27.13 -2.43 -14.91
CA GLN A 218 -26.07 -2.25 -15.90
C GLN A 218 -26.59 -2.04 -17.33
N PRO A 219 -27.56 -2.83 -17.87
CA PRO A 219 -28.05 -2.64 -19.22
C PRO A 219 -28.73 -1.28 -19.44
N GLU A 220 -29.41 -0.76 -18.43
CA GLU A 220 -30.08 0.54 -18.49
C GLU A 220 -29.07 1.69 -18.41
N ILE A 221 -28.10 1.56 -17.54
CA ILE A 221 -26.97 2.49 -17.40
C ILE A 221 -26.21 2.61 -18.72
N LYS A 222 -25.89 1.48 -19.36
CA LYS A 222 -25.22 1.47 -20.68
C LYS A 222 -26.04 2.21 -21.74
N LYS A 223 -27.37 2.04 -21.79
CA LYS A 223 -28.24 2.77 -22.73
C LYS A 223 -28.20 4.28 -22.50
N ILE A 224 -28.15 4.72 -21.24
CA ILE A 224 -28.02 6.16 -20.93
C ILE A 224 -26.67 6.66 -21.43
N GLN A 225 -25.60 5.93 -21.19
CA GLN A 225 -24.24 6.29 -21.60
C GLN A 225 -24.09 6.36 -23.12
N GLU A 226 -24.61 5.39 -23.85
CA GLU A 226 -24.59 5.36 -25.32
C GLU A 226 -25.42 6.51 -25.90
N ARG A 227 -26.59 6.81 -25.32
CA ARG A 227 -27.48 7.86 -25.81
C ARG A 227 -26.93 9.27 -25.61
N TYR A 228 -26.21 9.49 -24.53
CA TYR A 228 -25.69 10.82 -24.15
C TYR A 228 -24.16 10.90 -24.22
N LYS A 229 -23.53 10.04 -25.02
CA LYS A 229 -22.06 9.95 -25.15
C LYS A 229 -21.43 11.27 -25.60
N GLU A 230 -22.14 12.07 -26.42
CA GLU A 230 -21.66 13.33 -26.96
C GLU A 230 -21.75 14.51 -25.96
N ASP A 231 -22.60 14.39 -24.93
CA ASP A 231 -22.77 15.41 -23.90
C ASP A 231 -22.53 14.84 -22.51
N PRO A 232 -21.29 14.95 -21.97
CA PRO A 232 -20.93 14.42 -20.66
C PRO A 232 -21.72 15.07 -19.49
N MET A 233 -22.12 16.35 -19.64
CA MET A 233 -22.89 17.05 -18.62
C MET A 233 -24.31 16.48 -18.54
N LEU A 234 -24.96 16.32 -19.69
CA LEU A 234 -26.31 15.76 -19.77
C LEU A 234 -26.31 14.27 -19.36
N MET A 235 -25.27 13.52 -19.74
CA MET A 235 -25.08 12.13 -19.30
C MET A 235 -25.02 12.03 -17.77
N GLN A 236 -24.23 12.90 -17.12
CA GLN A 236 -24.10 12.92 -15.66
C GLN A 236 -25.41 13.31 -14.96
N GLN A 237 -26.16 14.27 -15.54
CA GLN A 237 -27.47 14.64 -15.05
C GLN A 237 -28.48 13.47 -15.17
N LYS A 238 -28.53 12.81 -16.33
CA LYS A 238 -29.44 11.66 -16.56
C LYS A 238 -29.06 10.47 -15.68
N MET A 239 -27.79 10.23 -15.43
CA MET A 239 -27.31 9.24 -14.48
C MET A 239 -27.72 9.57 -13.04
N GLY A 240 -27.64 10.86 -12.64
CA GLY A 240 -28.12 11.32 -11.34
C GLY A 240 -29.63 11.16 -11.16
N GLU A 241 -30.43 11.48 -12.20
CA GLU A 241 -31.89 11.26 -12.22
C GLU A 241 -32.23 9.78 -12.09
N PHE A 242 -31.54 8.91 -12.85
CA PHE A 242 -31.70 7.47 -12.81
C PHE A 242 -31.40 6.91 -11.42
N ASN A 243 -30.26 7.28 -10.84
CA ASN A 243 -29.85 6.83 -9.51
C ASN A 243 -30.87 7.23 -8.44
N ARG A 244 -31.43 8.44 -8.55
CA ARG A 244 -32.45 8.94 -7.62
C ARG A 244 -33.80 8.21 -7.80
N GLN A 245 -34.19 7.89 -9.02
CA GLN A 245 -35.44 7.16 -9.32
C GLN A 245 -35.41 5.72 -8.79
N HIS A 246 -34.26 5.06 -8.87
CA HIS A 246 -34.08 3.68 -8.44
C HIS A 246 -33.56 3.56 -7.00
N GLY A 247 -33.36 4.68 -6.30
CA GLY A 247 -32.82 4.68 -4.92
C GLY A 247 -31.39 4.16 -4.80
N VAL A 248 -30.64 4.19 -5.90
CA VAL A 248 -29.25 3.72 -5.96
C VAL A 248 -28.31 4.86 -5.64
N ASN A 249 -27.42 4.63 -4.67
CA ASN A 249 -26.40 5.61 -4.30
C ASN A 249 -25.02 5.17 -4.80
N PRO A 250 -24.44 5.82 -5.83
CA PRO A 250 -23.12 5.47 -6.36
C PRO A 250 -22.00 5.69 -5.35
N MET A 251 -22.21 6.56 -4.33
CA MET A 251 -21.24 6.84 -3.28
C MET A 251 -21.10 5.73 -2.24
N GLN A 252 -22.00 4.73 -2.22
CA GLN A 252 -21.93 3.62 -1.26
C GLN A 252 -20.63 2.82 -1.37
N GLY A 253 -20.02 2.75 -2.56
CA GLY A 253 -18.73 2.10 -2.76
C GLY A 253 -17.56 2.81 -2.05
N CYS A 254 -17.57 4.15 -2.05
CA CYS A 254 -16.51 4.96 -1.47
C CYS A 254 -16.56 5.01 0.07
N TRP A 255 -17.73 4.82 0.67
CA TRP A 255 -17.91 4.84 2.12
C TRP A 255 -17.05 3.81 2.85
N MET A 256 -16.76 2.68 2.20
CA MET A 256 -15.93 1.61 2.76
C MET A 256 -14.45 1.99 2.95
N ILE A 257 -13.97 3.01 2.25
CA ILE A 257 -12.58 3.47 2.38
C ILE A 257 -12.33 4.00 3.80
N ILE A 258 -13.31 4.64 4.43
CA ILE A 258 -13.14 5.25 5.76
C ILE A 258 -12.88 4.20 6.85
N PRO A 259 -13.73 3.16 7.05
CA PRO A 259 -13.44 2.08 7.99
C PRO A 259 -12.15 1.33 7.65
N GLN A 260 -11.85 1.12 6.36
CA GLN A 260 -10.65 0.45 5.91
C GLN A 260 -9.38 1.22 6.29
N MET A 261 -9.39 2.56 6.13
CA MET A 261 -8.28 3.42 6.56
C MET A 261 -8.12 3.40 8.08
N GLY A 262 -9.23 3.43 8.83
CA GLY A 262 -9.19 3.30 10.29
C GLY A 262 -8.53 2.01 10.76
N ILE A 263 -8.91 0.87 10.15
CA ILE A 263 -8.29 -0.43 10.43
C ILE A 263 -6.80 -0.42 10.03
N PHE A 264 -6.47 0.16 8.88
CA PHE A 264 -5.08 0.26 8.42
C PHE A 264 -4.21 0.95 9.47
N PHE A 265 -4.59 2.13 9.94
CA PHE A 265 -3.83 2.87 10.94
C PHE A 265 -3.80 2.15 12.29
N ALA A 266 -4.91 1.55 12.72
CA ALA A 266 -4.97 0.79 13.96
C ALA A 266 -4.01 -0.41 13.93
N MET A 267 -4.02 -1.19 12.83
CA MET A 267 -3.14 -2.34 12.66
C MET A 267 -1.67 -1.93 12.50
N PHE A 268 -1.41 -0.82 11.78
CA PHE A 268 -0.08 -0.26 11.69
C PHE A 268 0.47 0.09 13.07
N GLN A 269 -0.29 0.83 13.86
CA GLN A 269 0.09 1.20 15.23
C GLN A 269 0.31 -0.02 16.11
N LEU A 270 -0.57 -1.02 16.02
CA LEU A 270 -0.53 -2.21 16.85
C LEU A 270 0.71 -3.06 16.57
N ILE A 271 0.99 -3.34 15.28
CA ILE A 271 2.14 -4.14 14.88
C ILE A 271 3.44 -3.35 15.05
N GLN A 272 3.44 -2.06 14.71
CA GLN A 272 4.61 -1.20 14.83
C GLN A 272 5.05 -1.01 16.29
N SER A 273 4.11 -0.90 17.22
CA SER A 273 4.45 -0.78 18.65
C SER A 273 5.13 -2.04 19.19
N TYR A 274 4.87 -3.20 18.62
CA TYR A 274 5.39 -4.51 19.06
C TYR A 274 6.52 -5.05 18.17
N GLN A 275 7.05 -4.23 17.25
CA GLN A 275 7.94 -4.66 16.17
C GLN A 275 9.24 -5.34 16.63
N PHE A 276 9.77 -4.95 17.80
CA PHE A 276 11.03 -5.49 18.33
C PHE A 276 10.90 -6.95 18.77
N HIS A 277 9.73 -7.37 19.21
CA HIS A 277 9.45 -8.75 19.60
C HIS A 277 9.39 -9.70 18.39
N PHE A 278 9.12 -9.18 17.20
CA PHE A 278 9.13 -9.99 15.96
C PHE A 278 10.54 -10.38 15.51
N ASN A 279 11.60 -9.85 16.12
CA ASN A 279 12.98 -10.27 15.83
C ASN A 279 13.25 -11.72 16.28
N ASN A 280 12.49 -12.24 17.25
CA ASN A 280 12.59 -13.62 17.70
C ASN A 280 11.48 -14.52 17.11
N THR A 281 10.67 -13.99 16.19
CA THR A 281 9.48 -14.69 15.66
C THR A 281 9.75 -15.22 14.27
N HIS A 282 9.44 -16.50 14.06
CA HIS A 282 9.65 -17.22 12.81
C HIS A 282 8.33 -17.66 12.18
N PHE A 283 8.29 -17.73 10.86
CA PHE A 283 7.12 -18.20 10.13
C PHE A 283 7.51 -18.83 8.78
N LEU A 284 7.18 -20.12 8.59
CA LEU A 284 7.47 -20.88 7.39
C LEU A 284 8.96 -20.75 6.98
N TRP A 285 9.22 -20.13 5.81
CA TRP A 285 10.58 -19.94 5.29
C TRP A 285 11.34 -18.78 5.96
N ILE A 286 10.64 -17.92 6.68
CA ILE A 286 11.24 -16.82 7.45
C ILE A 286 11.74 -17.39 8.77
N ASN A 287 12.95 -17.97 8.71
CA ASN A 287 13.59 -18.63 9.84
C ASN A 287 15.11 -18.57 9.67
N GLN A 288 15.80 -18.10 10.68
CA GLN A 288 17.26 -17.97 10.67
C GLN A 288 17.98 -19.33 10.62
N ALA A 289 17.47 -20.33 11.32
CA ALA A 289 18.14 -21.61 11.47
C ALA A 289 17.94 -22.55 10.26
N ASN A 290 16.71 -22.62 9.73
CA ASN A 290 16.31 -23.61 8.73
C ASN A 290 15.53 -23.03 7.55
N GLY A 291 15.45 -21.71 7.44
CA GLY A 291 14.68 -21.04 6.41
C GLY A 291 15.49 -20.77 5.14
N LEU A 292 14.82 -20.19 4.13
CA LEU A 292 15.48 -19.76 2.89
C LEU A 292 16.52 -18.67 3.13
N ALA A 293 16.46 -17.95 4.24
CA ALA A 293 17.44 -16.93 4.62
C ALA A 293 18.82 -17.52 4.94
N SER A 294 18.89 -18.80 5.37
CA SER A 294 20.15 -19.50 5.61
C SER A 294 20.92 -19.84 4.32
N LEU A 295 20.26 -19.78 3.16
CA LEU A 295 20.89 -19.97 1.87
C LEU A 295 21.67 -18.73 1.45
N GLN A 296 22.85 -18.93 0.86
CA GLN A 296 23.61 -17.83 0.27
C GLN A 296 22.94 -17.39 -1.05
N TRP A 297 22.25 -16.25 -1.00
CA TRP A 297 21.64 -15.68 -2.18
C TRP A 297 22.63 -14.83 -2.96
N PRO A 298 22.70 -14.99 -4.30
CA PRO A 298 23.58 -14.15 -5.12
C PRO A 298 23.09 -12.69 -5.11
N SER A 299 24.02 -11.74 -5.21
CA SER A 299 23.67 -10.34 -5.44
C SER A 299 22.87 -10.20 -6.76
N PRO A 300 21.77 -9.43 -6.83
CA PRO A 300 21.25 -8.48 -5.84
C PRO A 300 20.22 -9.05 -4.84
N LEU A 301 20.02 -10.37 -4.78
CA LEU A 301 19.01 -11.01 -3.95
C LEU A 301 19.46 -11.24 -2.49
N THR A 302 20.69 -10.86 -2.16
CA THR A 302 21.19 -10.93 -0.77
C THR A 302 20.28 -10.10 0.15
N GLY A 303 19.73 -10.74 1.20
CA GLY A 303 18.79 -10.11 2.11
C GLY A 303 17.36 -9.94 1.56
N ALA A 304 17.02 -10.57 0.41
CA ALA A 304 15.66 -10.58 -0.11
C ALA A 304 14.70 -11.42 0.76
N VAL A 305 15.24 -12.44 1.45
CA VAL A 305 14.51 -13.29 2.38
C VAL A 305 14.88 -12.88 3.80
N ALA A 306 13.87 -12.65 4.63
CA ALA A 306 14.04 -12.24 6.02
C ALA A 306 14.45 -13.41 6.91
N HIS A 307 15.22 -13.13 7.97
CA HIS A 307 15.62 -14.10 8.98
C HIS A 307 14.54 -14.27 10.06
N HIS A 308 13.74 -13.25 10.27
CA HIS A 308 12.67 -13.20 11.27
C HIS A 308 11.56 -12.20 10.83
N LEU A 309 10.40 -12.26 11.46
CA LEU A 309 9.24 -11.41 11.06
C LEU A 309 9.44 -9.91 11.31
N GLY A 310 10.45 -9.51 12.08
CA GLY A 310 10.82 -8.10 12.27
C GLY A 310 11.46 -7.47 11.04
N GLU A 311 11.98 -8.26 10.08
CA GLU A 311 12.54 -7.79 8.82
C GLU A 311 11.52 -7.81 7.69
N LEU A 312 11.78 -7.09 6.61
CA LEU A 312 10.98 -7.18 5.39
C LEU A 312 11.40 -8.40 4.56
N ASP A 313 10.47 -9.28 4.30
CA ASP A 313 10.61 -10.42 3.39
C ASP A 313 10.02 -10.08 2.02
N ILE A 314 10.86 -10.08 0.99
CA ILE A 314 10.42 -9.73 -0.37
C ILE A 314 9.53 -10.84 -0.97
N LEU A 315 9.79 -12.12 -0.64
CA LEU A 315 8.98 -13.23 -1.13
C LEU A 315 7.54 -13.15 -0.59
N LEU A 316 7.38 -12.89 0.72
CA LEU A 316 6.07 -12.69 1.33
C LEU A 316 5.37 -11.45 0.75
N LEU A 317 6.11 -10.38 0.50
CA LEU A 317 5.59 -9.16 -0.11
C LEU A 317 5.10 -9.41 -1.55
N LEU A 318 5.83 -10.20 -2.34
CA LEU A 318 5.40 -10.61 -3.68
C LEU A 318 4.16 -11.50 -3.64
N LEU A 319 4.10 -12.46 -2.72
CA LEU A 319 2.92 -13.30 -2.52
C LEU A 319 1.69 -12.47 -2.13
N TYR A 320 1.88 -11.47 -1.26
CA TYR A 320 0.82 -10.52 -0.92
C TYR A 320 0.36 -9.73 -2.15
N ALA A 321 1.28 -9.21 -2.97
CA ALA A 321 0.94 -8.48 -4.20
C ALA A 321 0.14 -9.34 -5.19
N VAL A 322 0.54 -10.60 -5.36
CA VAL A 322 -0.20 -11.58 -6.18
C VAL A 322 -1.59 -11.85 -5.60
N ALA A 323 -1.69 -12.09 -4.29
CA ALA A 323 -2.98 -12.31 -3.63
C ALA A 323 -3.91 -11.08 -3.78
N GLN A 324 -3.37 -9.88 -3.64
CA GLN A 324 -4.10 -8.62 -3.82
C GLN A 324 -4.61 -8.47 -5.27
N PHE A 325 -3.76 -8.80 -6.24
CA PHE A 325 -4.16 -8.81 -7.66
C PHE A 325 -5.27 -9.83 -7.93
N LEU A 326 -5.16 -11.04 -7.40
CA LEU A 326 -6.20 -12.08 -7.52
C LEU A 326 -7.51 -11.64 -6.85
N GLN A 327 -7.43 -11.07 -5.66
CA GLN A 327 -8.61 -10.55 -4.94
C GLN A 327 -9.33 -9.47 -5.76
N SER A 328 -8.58 -8.58 -6.41
CA SER A 328 -9.16 -7.51 -7.23
C SER A 328 -9.94 -8.06 -8.44
N LYS A 329 -9.56 -9.23 -8.98
CA LYS A 329 -10.29 -9.91 -10.07
C LYS A 329 -11.60 -10.56 -9.61
N LEU A 330 -11.76 -10.81 -8.32
CA LEU A 330 -12.99 -11.35 -7.76
C LEU A 330 -14.06 -10.29 -7.50
N LEU A 331 -13.70 -9.00 -7.54
CA LEU A 331 -14.64 -7.90 -7.37
C LEU A 331 -15.65 -7.85 -8.54
N PRO A 332 -16.93 -7.56 -8.29
CA PRO A 332 -17.90 -7.37 -9.36
C PRO A 332 -17.48 -6.19 -10.25
N PRO A 333 -17.68 -6.30 -11.58
CA PRO A 333 -17.34 -5.22 -12.49
C PRO A 333 -18.18 -3.97 -12.16
N PRO A 334 -17.62 -2.78 -12.29
CA PRO A 334 -18.35 -1.54 -12.09
C PRO A 334 -19.41 -1.36 -13.15
N THR A 335 -20.46 -0.65 -12.78
CA THR A 335 -21.62 -0.41 -13.61
C THR A 335 -21.46 0.77 -14.57
N ASP A 336 -20.56 1.70 -14.23
CA ASP A 336 -20.28 2.93 -14.97
C ASP A 336 -18.93 2.79 -15.69
N PRO A 337 -18.79 3.12 -17.01
CA PRO A 337 -17.50 3.09 -17.70
C PRO A 337 -16.45 3.98 -17.05
N THR A 338 -16.84 5.16 -16.56
CA THR A 338 -15.91 6.04 -15.85
C THR A 338 -15.39 5.37 -14.58
N GLN A 339 -16.28 4.70 -13.83
CA GLN A 339 -15.89 3.89 -12.68
C GLN A 339 -15.11 2.65 -13.10
N ALA A 340 -15.41 2.07 -14.27
CA ALA A 340 -14.67 0.92 -14.81
C ALA A 340 -13.22 1.27 -15.13
N GLU A 341 -12.96 2.44 -15.72
CA GLU A 341 -11.60 2.92 -15.97
C GLU A 341 -10.86 3.21 -14.66
N VAL A 342 -11.52 3.89 -13.72
CA VAL A 342 -10.95 4.15 -12.40
C VAL A 342 -10.69 2.84 -11.66
N GLN A 343 -11.63 1.90 -11.66
CA GLN A 343 -11.43 0.59 -11.03
C GLN A 343 -10.32 -0.21 -11.70
N LYS A 344 -10.24 -0.21 -13.03
CA LYS A 344 -9.16 -0.88 -13.78
C LYS A 344 -7.80 -0.27 -13.43
N ALA A 345 -7.72 1.06 -13.37
CA ALA A 345 -6.53 1.77 -12.95
C ALA A 345 -6.17 1.42 -11.49
N MET A 346 -7.13 1.47 -10.58
CA MET A 346 -6.93 1.09 -9.17
C MET A 346 -6.53 -0.39 -9.03
N THR A 347 -7.18 -1.30 -9.74
CA THR A 347 -6.88 -2.74 -9.69
C THR A 347 -5.45 -3.06 -10.12
N THR A 348 -4.92 -2.31 -11.11
CA THR A 348 -3.56 -2.51 -11.59
C THR A 348 -2.55 -1.72 -10.74
N PHE A 349 -2.90 -0.50 -10.36
CA PHE A 349 -1.99 0.43 -9.72
C PHE A 349 -1.86 0.20 -8.20
N MET A 350 -2.96 -0.13 -7.50
CA MET A 350 -2.96 -0.31 -6.05
C MET A 350 -1.99 -1.41 -5.56
N PRO A 351 -1.93 -2.62 -6.14
CA PRO A 351 -0.97 -3.63 -5.72
C PRO A 351 0.48 -3.16 -5.87
N VAL A 352 0.78 -2.47 -7.00
CA VAL A 352 2.11 -1.92 -7.24
C VAL A 352 2.45 -0.83 -6.22
N MET A 353 1.49 0.04 -5.93
CA MET A 353 1.64 1.10 -4.94
C MET A 353 1.88 0.53 -3.53
N TYR A 354 1.09 -0.47 -3.11
CA TYR A 354 1.28 -1.14 -1.82
C TYR A 354 2.65 -1.82 -1.75
N PHE A 355 3.06 -2.48 -2.83
CA PHE A 355 4.39 -3.09 -2.91
C PHE A 355 5.49 -2.02 -2.73
N MET A 356 5.43 -0.94 -3.51
CA MET A 356 6.42 0.14 -3.44
C MET A 356 6.42 0.82 -2.07
N PHE A 357 5.24 1.07 -1.49
CA PHE A 357 5.14 1.65 -0.15
C PHE A 357 5.78 0.75 0.91
N MET A 358 5.40 -0.53 0.95
CA MET A 358 5.92 -1.47 1.95
C MET A 358 7.42 -1.72 1.77
N PHE A 359 7.88 -1.79 0.52
CA PHE A 359 9.29 -1.94 0.21
C PHE A 359 10.12 -0.72 0.64
N ASN A 360 9.67 0.49 0.30
CA ASN A 360 10.38 1.71 0.62
C ASN A 360 10.35 2.06 2.13
N SER A 361 9.22 1.79 2.79
CA SER A 361 9.05 2.03 4.23
C SER A 361 9.70 0.96 5.10
N GLN A 362 10.28 -0.09 4.52
CA GLN A 362 10.95 -1.20 5.24
C GLN A 362 10.08 -1.78 6.37
N VAL A 363 8.78 -1.90 6.12
CA VAL A 363 7.83 -2.47 7.10
C VAL A 363 8.18 -3.92 7.44
N SER A 364 7.89 -4.33 8.67
CA SER A 364 8.16 -5.71 9.11
C SER A 364 7.31 -6.73 8.36
N SER A 365 7.84 -7.95 8.16
CA SER A 365 7.08 -9.07 7.60
C SER A 365 5.86 -9.42 8.42
N ALA A 366 5.83 -9.13 9.72
CA ALA A 366 4.65 -9.27 10.57
C ALA A 366 3.46 -8.44 10.05
N PHE A 367 3.73 -7.21 9.60
CA PHE A 367 2.71 -6.34 9.01
C PHE A 367 2.24 -6.88 7.64
N VAL A 368 3.18 -7.29 6.79
CA VAL A 368 2.86 -7.91 5.49
C VAL A 368 2.05 -9.18 5.69
N LEU A 369 2.40 -10.01 6.66
CA LEU A 369 1.70 -11.27 7.00
C LEU A 369 0.25 -10.99 7.42
N TYR A 370 0.01 -9.99 8.27
CA TYR A 370 -1.35 -9.59 8.63
C TYR A 370 -2.19 -9.26 7.40
N TYR A 371 -1.67 -8.42 6.48
CA TYR A 371 -2.39 -8.05 5.26
C TYR A 371 -2.54 -9.20 4.28
N PHE A 372 -1.56 -10.08 4.17
CA PHE A 372 -1.65 -11.29 3.36
C PHE A 372 -2.77 -12.21 3.85
N VAL A 373 -2.81 -12.52 5.16
CA VAL A 373 -3.86 -13.34 5.77
C VAL A 373 -5.23 -12.66 5.63
N SER A 374 -5.33 -11.35 5.86
CA SER A 374 -6.57 -10.58 5.70
C SER A 374 -7.08 -10.63 4.25
N THR A 375 -6.18 -10.60 3.27
CA THR A 375 -6.51 -10.74 1.84
C THR A 375 -7.05 -12.14 1.54
N LEU A 376 -6.42 -13.19 2.05
CA LEU A 376 -6.90 -14.57 1.88
C LEU A 376 -8.29 -14.78 2.52
N LEU A 377 -8.50 -14.25 3.73
CA LEU A 377 -9.80 -14.26 4.38
C LEU A 377 -10.83 -13.46 3.58
N GLY A 378 -10.43 -12.35 2.96
CA GLY A 378 -11.24 -11.56 2.05
C GLY A 378 -11.67 -12.34 0.81
N MET A 379 -10.77 -13.07 0.18
CA MET A 379 -11.08 -13.94 -0.97
C MET A 379 -12.04 -15.08 -0.58
N LEU A 380 -11.76 -15.76 0.55
CA LEU A 380 -12.64 -16.81 1.07
C LEU A 380 -14.05 -16.27 1.32
N ARG A 381 -14.16 -15.13 1.98
CA ARG A 381 -15.42 -14.46 2.25
C ARG A 381 -16.18 -14.12 0.96
N GLN A 382 -15.49 -13.58 -0.04
CA GLN A 382 -16.10 -13.24 -1.33
C GLN A 382 -16.61 -14.49 -2.05
N PHE A 383 -15.86 -15.57 -1.99
CA PHE A 383 -16.29 -16.86 -2.52
C PHE A 383 -17.55 -17.38 -1.83
N LEU A 384 -17.60 -17.29 -0.49
CA LEU A 384 -18.80 -17.67 0.29
C LEU A 384 -20.01 -16.79 -0.06
N MET A 385 -19.84 -15.46 -0.15
CA MET A 385 -20.90 -14.54 -0.55
C MET A 385 -21.42 -14.85 -1.96
N ASN A 386 -20.54 -15.16 -2.89
CA ASN A 386 -20.93 -15.55 -4.26
C ASN A 386 -21.77 -16.83 -4.25
N ARG A 387 -21.45 -17.82 -3.40
CA ARG A 387 -22.24 -19.04 -3.26
C ARG A 387 -23.62 -18.77 -2.63
N MET A 388 -23.66 -18.05 -1.50
CA MET A 388 -24.90 -17.75 -0.78
C MET A 388 -25.91 -16.95 -1.61
N THR A 389 -25.43 -16.12 -2.53
CA THR A 389 -26.30 -15.27 -3.35
C THR A 389 -26.61 -15.86 -4.73
N LYS A 390 -26.08 -17.04 -5.08
CA LYS A 390 -26.38 -17.74 -6.33
C LYS A 390 -27.80 -18.29 -6.33
N ASP A 391 -28.31 -18.62 -5.15
CA ASP A 391 -29.66 -19.19 -4.98
C ASP A 391 -30.78 -18.13 -5.09
N GLU A 392 -30.46 -16.83 -5.08
CA GLU A 392 -31.43 -15.73 -5.27
C GLU A 392 -31.66 -15.33 -6.74
N GLY A 393 -31.36 -16.20 -7.70
CA GLY A 393 -31.78 -16.04 -9.10
C GLY A 393 -30.96 -15.08 -9.97
N THR A 394 -29.78 -14.67 -9.53
CA THR A 394 -28.82 -13.95 -10.36
C THR A 394 -27.64 -14.86 -10.68
N GLY A 395 -27.55 -15.35 -11.91
CA GLY A 395 -26.47 -16.18 -12.40
C GLY A 395 -25.09 -15.52 -12.20
N PRO A 396 -23.98 -16.30 -12.23
CA PRO A 396 -22.63 -15.77 -12.07
C PRO A 396 -22.39 -14.73 -13.17
N VAL A 397 -21.88 -13.57 -12.79
CA VAL A 397 -21.26 -12.64 -13.74
C VAL A 397 -19.97 -13.32 -14.18
N VAL A 398 -20.06 -14.13 -15.22
CA VAL A 398 -18.89 -14.68 -15.92
C VAL A 398 -18.25 -13.50 -16.59
N LEU A 399 -17.01 -13.18 -16.20
CA LEU A 399 -16.13 -12.32 -16.97
C LEU A 399 -16.03 -12.97 -18.38
N ALA A 400 -16.77 -12.44 -19.36
CA ALA A 400 -16.50 -12.75 -20.73
C ALA A 400 -15.10 -12.23 -21.04
N ALA A 401 -14.16 -13.16 -21.14
CA ALA A 401 -12.87 -12.88 -21.75
C ALA A 401 -13.17 -12.34 -23.16
N GLU A 402 -12.80 -11.11 -23.43
CA GLU A 402 -12.71 -10.59 -24.78
C GLU A 402 -11.65 -11.42 -25.51
N GLY A 403 -12.12 -12.25 -26.41
CA GLY A 403 -11.25 -13.02 -27.29
C GLY A 403 -12.05 -13.89 -28.24
N THR A 404 -12.12 -13.44 -29.44
CA THR A 404 -12.44 -14.07 -30.72
C THR A 404 -13.76 -13.67 -31.36
N SER A 405 -13.62 -12.77 -32.30
CA SER A 405 -14.51 -12.55 -33.42
C SER A 405 -14.69 -13.85 -34.20
N GLY A 406 -15.94 -14.30 -34.33
CA GLY A 406 -16.35 -15.40 -35.16
C GLY A 406 -17.79 -15.16 -35.63
N ASP A 407 -17.91 -14.66 -36.84
CA ASP A 407 -19.18 -14.59 -37.60
C ASP A 407 -19.92 -15.91 -37.58
N ASN A 408 -21.19 -15.85 -37.30
CA ASN A 408 -22.32 -16.62 -37.83
C ASN A 408 -23.39 -16.90 -36.76
N ALA A 409 -24.39 -16.06 -36.69
CA ALA A 409 -25.71 -16.45 -36.19
C ALA A 409 -26.81 -15.71 -36.91
N LYS A 410 -27.66 -16.48 -37.58
CA LYS A 410 -28.83 -16.06 -38.37
C LYS A 410 -29.85 -15.31 -37.50
N PRO A 411 -30.61 -14.35 -38.07
CA PRO A 411 -31.68 -13.65 -37.38
C PRO A 411 -32.99 -14.45 -37.45
N GLY A 412 -33.65 -14.61 -36.31
CA GLY A 412 -35.00 -15.14 -36.30
C GLY A 412 -35.49 -15.54 -34.92
N ALA A 413 -36.11 -14.63 -34.18
CA ALA A 413 -37.33 -14.87 -33.40
C ALA A 413 -37.77 -13.56 -32.71
N SER A 414 -38.84 -12.97 -33.24
CA SER A 414 -39.56 -11.85 -32.62
C SER A 414 -40.22 -12.31 -31.31
N LEU A 415 -39.97 -11.58 -30.22
CA LEU A 415 -40.81 -11.62 -29.07
C LEU A 415 -41.47 -10.26 -28.85
N ALA A 416 -42.77 -10.27 -29.04
CA ALA A 416 -43.70 -9.15 -28.99
C ALA A 416 -43.65 -8.44 -27.62
N ALA A 417 -43.47 -7.14 -27.70
CA ALA A 417 -43.61 -6.23 -26.57
C ALA A 417 -45.08 -6.10 -26.17
N ASN A 418 -45.36 -6.22 -24.89
CA ASN A 418 -46.66 -5.86 -24.33
C ASN A 418 -46.44 -4.62 -23.41
N PRO A 419 -46.82 -3.42 -23.84
CA PRO A 419 -46.75 -2.24 -23.00
C PRO A 419 -48.05 -2.08 -22.20
N LYS A 420 -48.07 -2.49 -20.93
CA LYS A 420 -49.11 -2.02 -20.00
C LYS A 420 -48.68 -0.69 -19.40
N LEU A 421 -49.27 0.35 -19.93
CA LEU A 421 -49.40 1.69 -19.33
C LEU A 421 -50.02 1.58 -17.95
N ILE A 422 -49.32 1.99 -16.91
CA ILE A 422 -49.87 2.26 -15.59
C ILE A 422 -50.14 3.75 -15.50
N SER A 423 -51.39 4.10 -15.50
CA SER A 423 -51.96 5.43 -15.26
C SER A 423 -51.79 5.84 -13.79
N PRO A 424 -51.58 7.12 -13.48
CA PRO A 424 -51.39 7.57 -12.11
C PRO A 424 -52.74 7.64 -11.38
N LYS A 425 -52.93 6.89 -10.29
CA LYS A 425 -54.03 7.03 -9.36
C LYS A 425 -53.76 8.05 -8.29
N ASN A 426 -54.53 9.13 -8.38
CA ASN A 426 -55.00 10.10 -7.36
C ASN A 426 -54.50 9.92 -5.92
N GLN A 427 -53.81 10.91 -5.45
CA GLN A 427 -53.77 11.33 -4.05
C GLN A 427 -55.12 12.03 -3.70
N LYS A 428 -55.85 11.47 -2.76
CA LYS A 428 -56.88 12.17 -1.97
C LYS A 428 -56.53 12.10 -0.50
N LYS A 429 -56.33 13.30 0.04
CA LYS A 429 -56.54 13.81 1.39
C LYS A 429 -57.00 12.80 2.49
N LYS A 430 -56.21 12.70 3.55
CA LYS A 430 -56.61 13.19 4.88
C LYS A 430 -55.33 13.43 5.71
#